data_ef7706cbb3cee3859482b029ed6608b2
#
_entry.id   ef7706cbb3cee3859482b029ed6608b2
#
_cell.length_a   1.000
_cell.length_b   1.000
_cell.length_c   1.000
_cell.angle_alpha   90.00
_cell.angle_beta   90.00
_cell.angle_gamma   90.00
#
_symmetry.space_group_name_H-M   'P 1'
#
loop_
_entity.id
_entity.type
_entity.pdbx_description
1 polymer ?
#
loop_
_entity_poly.entity_id
_entity_poly.type
_entity_poly.pdbx_seq_one_letter_code
_entity_poly.pdbx_strand_id
1 'polypeptide(L)'
;MWLAKFGFSSRDLLAKMLGVNVNGQGDFFKKLADEGITKEAYIPGTRKKVVTLSTEGVEEAKIHNPTLSIRTFRRFPLHTIIHSYSIQSFLITQKGVKDFYSETELAKEGYVRRPDLLIINNQDVKIAVEVELTQKDVNRIYYNLHGHADDWQKGKIDYVIYLFTSESVLSHYQELYEKNPWPKFTSPDGNIRHISRTGSFDPTHVHSHGLVKFHRFEPYAL
;
A
#
# COMPACT_ATOMS: atom_id res chain seq x y z
N MET A 1 -12.90 -2.15 10.54
CA MET A 1 -11.96 -1.20 9.88
C MET A 1 -11.04 -1.86 8.82
N TRP A 2 -10.25 -2.91 9.16
CA TRP A 2 -9.29 -3.52 8.23
C TRP A 2 -9.90 -3.97 6.89
N LEU A 3 -10.91 -4.85 6.95
CA LEU A 3 -11.59 -5.33 5.74
C LEU A 3 -12.28 -4.20 4.93
N ALA A 4 -12.73 -3.15 5.60
CA ALA A 4 -13.30 -2.00 4.91
C ALA A 4 -12.25 -1.21 4.10
N LYS A 5 -11.05 -1.03 4.64
CA LYS A 5 -9.95 -0.31 3.95
C LYS A 5 -9.33 -1.11 2.81
N PHE A 6 -9.13 -2.41 2.99
CA PHE A 6 -8.45 -3.27 2.00
C PHE A 6 -9.41 -4.05 1.07
N GLY A 7 -10.66 -4.21 1.46
CA GLY A 7 -11.68 -4.97 0.73
C GLY A 7 -11.64 -6.48 0.99
N PHE A 8 -10.50 -7.01 1.40
CA PHE A 8 -10.29 -8.43 1.71
C PHE A 8 -9.06 -8.64 2.58
N SER A 9 -8.97 -9.82 3.19
CA SER A 9 -7.74 -10.30 3.84
C SER A 9 -7.75 -11.84 3.92
N SER A 10 -6.64 -12.49 4.26
CA SER A 10 -6.65 -13.88 4.66
C SER A 10 -7.05 -14.01 6.13
N ARG A 11 -7.52 -15.21 6.53
CA ARG A 11 -7.77 -15.51 7.94
C ARG A 11 -6.50 -15.34 8.78
N ASP A 12 -5.35 -15.76 8.24
CA ASP A 12 -4.06 -15.69 8.94
C ASP A 12 -3.62 -14.26 9.20
N LEU A 13 -3.76 -13.36 8.20
CA LEU A 13 -3.45 -11.95 8.39
C LEU A 13 -4.40 -11.28 9.39
N LEU A 14 -5.70 -11.60 9.32
CA LEU A 14 -6.67 -11.08 10.28
C LEU A 14 -6.37 -11.55 11.70
N ALA A 15 -6.04 -12.84 11.88
CA ALA A 15 -5.65 -13.37 13.18
C ALA A 15 -4.41 -12.68 13.75
N LYS A 16 -3.38 -12.47 12.92
CA LYS A 16 -2.18 -11.72 13.31
C LYS A 16 -2.48 -10.27 13.66
N MET A 17 -3.30 -9.59 12.86
CA MET A 17 -3.72 -8.22 13.12
C MET A 17 -4.48 -8.10 14.45
N LEU A 18 -5.28 -9.10 14.80
CA LEU A 18 -6.03 -9.17 16.06
C LEU A 18 -5.18 -9.66 17.24
N GLY A 19 -3.93 -10.07 17.00
CA GLY A 19 -3.07 -10.62 18.05
C GLY A 19 -3.54 -11.97 18.59
N VAL A 20 -4.31 -12.73 17.81
CA VAL A 20 -4.86 -14.03 18.21
C VAL A 20 -4.17 -15.18 17.48
N ASN A 21 -4.18 -16.37 18.10
CA ASN A 21 -3.58 -17.55 17.48
C ASN A 21 -4.36 -17.95 16.22
N VAL A 22 -3.65 -18.15 15.13
CA VAL A 22 -4.24 -18.61 13.85
C VAL A 22 -4.92 -19.98 14.00
N ASN A 23 -4.32 -20.87 14.77
CA ASN A 23 -4.89 -22.19 15.08
C ASN A 23 -5.98 -22.04 16.15
N GLY A 24 -7.21 -22.46 15.84
CA GLY A 24 -8.35 -22.39 16.78
C GLY A 24 -9.29 -21.20 16.56
N GLN A 25 -9.04 -20.32 15.58
CA GLN A 25 -9.94 -19.20 15.28
C GLN A 25 -11.09 -19.55 14.31
N GLY A 26 -11.25 -20.81 13.95
CA GLY A 26 -12.32 -21.26 13.06
C GLY A 26 -13.71 -20.80 13.53
N ASP A 27 -13.97 -20.91 14.82
CA ASP A 27 -15.26 -20.52 15.41
C ASP A 27 -15.47 -19.00 15.40
N PHE A 28 -14.43 -18.19 15.63
CA PHE A 28 -14.51 -16.72 15.53
C PHE A 28 -14.90 -16.28 14.13
N PHE A 29 -14.20 -16.75 13.11
CA PHE A 29 -14.52 -16.39 11.73
C PHE A 29 -15.85 -16.97 11.26
N LYS A 30 -16.21 -18.18 11.75
CA LYS A 30 -17.53 -18.75 11.50
C LYS A 30 -18.63 -17.90 12.13
N LYS A 31 -18.47 -17.47 13.37
CA LYS A 31 -19.43 -16.59 14.05
C LYS A 31 -19.65 -15.28 13.25
N LEU A 32 -18.60 -14.62 12.79
CA LEU A 32 -18.72 -13.41 11.97
C LEU A 32 -19.45 -13.67 10.63
N ALA A 33 -19.30 -14.85 10.07
CA ALA A 33 -20.01 -15.25 8.86
C ALA A 33 -21.47 -15.59 9.14
N ASP A 34 -21.76 -16.31 10.25
CA ASP A 34 -23.12 -16.68 10.69
C ASP A 34 -23.93 -15.42 11.09
N GLU A 35 -23.28 -14.41 11.66
CA GLU A 35 -23.84 -13.07 11.94
C GLU A 35 -24.02 -12.22 10.67
N GLY A 36 -23.63 -12.73 9.52
CA GLY A 36 -23.73 -12.02 8.25
C GLY A 36 -22.74 -10.88 8.03
N ILE A 37 -21.77 -10.66 8.93
CA ILE A 37 -20.81 -9.55 8.85
C ILE A 37 -19.75 -9.79 7.78
N THR A 38 -19.28 -11.03 7.64
CA THR A 38 -18.25 -11.40 6.68
C THR A 38 -18.70 -12.54 5.77
N LYS A 39 -18.03 -12.69 4.64
CA LYS A 39 -18.17 -13.83 3.75
C LYS A 39 -16.82 -14.25 3.19
N GLU A 40 -16.72 -15.50 2.75
CA GLU A 40 -15.57 -15.96 2.01
C GLU A 40 -15.74 -15.72 0.51
N ALA A 41 -14.63 -15.42 -0.15
CA ALA A 41 -14.56 -15.31 -1.61
C ALA A 41 -13.34 -16.04 -2.12
N TYR A 42 -13.46 -16.68 -3.29
CA TYR A 42 -12.31 -17.31 -3.95
C TYR A 42 -11.47 -16.28 -4.69
N ILE A 43 -10.15 -16.43 -4.60
CA ILE A 43 -9.22 -15.69 -5.44
C ILE A 43 -9.32 -16.25 -6.87
N PRO A 44 -9.59 -15.40 -7.86
CA PRO A 44 -9.74 -15.83 -9.26
C PRO A 44 -8.54 -16.67 -9.74
N GLY A 45 -8.82 -17.81 -10.36
CA GLY A 45 -7.80 -18.72 -10.88
C GLY A 45 -7.07 -19.57 -9.83
N THR A 46 -7.52 -19.54 -8.57
CA THR A 46 -6.91 -20.32 -7.49
C THR A 46 -7.97 -21.08 -6.67
N ARG A 47 -7.52 -22.01 -5.80
CA ARG A 47 -8.37 -22.64 -4.78
C ARG A 47 -8.34 -21.92 -3.43
N LYS A 48 -7.62 -20.80 -3.35
CA LYS A 48 -7.44 -20.04 -2.11
C LYS A 48 -8.64 -19.12 -1.87
N LYS A 49 -8.98 -18.95 -0.59
CA LYS A 49 -10.07 -18.11 -0.15
C LYS A 49 -9.55 -16.91 0.64
N VAL A 50 -10.30 -15.82 0.56
CA VAL A 50 -10.12 -14.62 1.38
C VAL A 50 -11.42 -14.32 2.11
N VAL A 51 -11.30 -13.60 3.23
CA VAL A 51 -12.42 -13.04 3.98
C VAL A 51 -12.66 -11.62 3.48
N THR A 52 -13.91 -11.28 3.27
CA THR A 52 -14.37 -9.93 2.87
C THR A 52 -15.63 -9.56 3.65
N LEU A 53 -15.98 -8.28 3.68
CA LEU A 53 -17.28 -7.86 4.22
C LEU A 53 -18.41 -8.37 3.32
N SER A 54 -19.50 -8.75 3.94
CA SER A 54 -20.80 -8.97 3.28
C SER A 54 -21.48 -7.61 2.99
N THR A 55 -22.69 -7.61 2.46
CA THR A 55 -23.50 -6.39 2.31
C THR A 55 -23.82 -5.79 3.67
N GLU A 56 -24.27 -6.62 4.60
CA GLU A 56 -24.60 -6.25 5.98
C GLU A 56 -23.35 -5.74 6.71
N GLY A 57 -22.21 -6.40 6.54
CA GLY A 57 -20.94 -5.96 7.12
C GLY A 57 -20.45 -4.62 6.57
N VAL A 58 -20.77 -4.28 5.32
CA VAL A 58 -20.50 -2.94 4.74
C VAL A 58 -21.37 -1.89 5.42
N GLU A 59 -22.67 -2.16 5.60
CA GLU A 59 -23.59 -1.21 6.27
C GLU A 59 -23.19 -1.01 7.74
N GLU A 60 -22.82 -2.08 8.45
CA GLU A 60 -22.32 -1.99 9.82
C GLU A 60 -21.03 -1.15 9.91
N ALA A 61 -20.10 -1.34 8.97
CA ALA A 61 -18.87 -0.54 8.92
C ALA A 61 -19.17 0.96 8.68
N LYS A 62 -20.18 1.32 7.90
CA LYS A 62 -20.63 2.70 7.68
C LYS A 62 -21.27 3.31 8.92
N ILE A 63 -22.04 2.54 9.68
CA ILE A 63 -22.65 2.99 10.94
C ILE A 63 -21.55 3.39 11.91
N HIS A 64 -20.51 2.56 12.06
CA HIS A 64 -19.39 2.84 12.96
C HIS A 64 -18.44 3.94 12.48
N ASN A 65 -18.30 4.11 11.16
CA ASN A 65 -17.48 5.17 10.57
C ASN A 65 -18.08 5.67 9.25
N PRO A 66 -18.97 6.67 9.31
CA PRO A 66 -19.67 7.20 8.12
C PRO A 66 -18.75 7.80 7.06
N THR A 67 -17.57 8.27 7.46
CA THR A 67 -16.59 8.90 6.54
C THR A 67 -15.64 7.91 5.89
N LEU A 68 -15.65 6.65 6.32
CA LEU A 68 -14.76 5.64 5.82
C LEU A 68 -15.02 5.32 4.34
N SER A 69 -13.99 5.42 3.52
CA SER A 69 -14.04 4.92 2.15
C SER A 69 -13.94 3.40 2.15
N ILE A 70 -15.10 2.73 1.98
CA ILE A 70 -15.16 1.27 2.03
C ILE A 70 -14.81 0.68 0.67
N ARG A 71 -13.78 -0.15 0.66
CA ARG A 71 -13.39 -0.96 -0.49
C ARG A 71 -14.10 -2.30 -0.41
N THR A 72 -14.89 -2.64 -1.43
CA THR A 72 -15.56 -3.95 -1.53
C THR A 72 -14.72 -4.91 -2.38
N PHE A 73 -14.65 -6.18 -1.98
CA PHE A 73 -13.98 -7.20 -2.79
C PHE A 73 -14.81 -7.49 -4.05
N ARG A 74 -14.19 -7.26 -5.18
CA ARG A 74 -14.69 -7.64 -6.51
C ARG A 74 -13.72 -8.64 -7.11
N ARG A 75 -13.96 -9.08 -8.33
CA ARG A 75 -13.00 -9.91 -9.09
C ARG A 75 -11.77 -9.08 -9.49
N PHE A 76 -10.87 -8.87 -8.55
CA PHE A 76 -9.60 -8.21 -8.84
C PHE A 76 -8.68 -9.16 -9.61
N PRO A 77 -7.86 -8.64 -10.54
CA PRO A 77 -6.75 -9.39 -11.10
C PRO A 77 -5.81 -9.91 -10.00
N LEU A 78 -5.21 -11.07 -10.22
CA LEU A 78 -4.34 -11.71 -9.21
C LEU A 78 -3.20 -10.79 -8.75
N HIS A 79 -2.58 -10.03 -9.66
CA HIS A 79 -1.52 -9.09 -9.31
C HIS A 79 -2.00 -7.99 -8.33
N THR A 80 -3.23 -7.50 -8.49
CA THR A 80 -3.82 -6.51 -7.56
C THR A 80 -4.05 -7.13 -6.17
N ILE A 81 -4.44 -8.41 -6.13
CA ILE A 81 -4.62 -9.14 -4.86
C ILE A 81 -3.26 -9.32 -4.18
N ILE A 82 -2.24 -9.78 -4.91
CA ILE A 82 -0.88 -9.97 -4.37
C ILE A 82 -0.33 -8.63 -3.86
N HIS A 83 -0.48 -7.55 -4.61
CA HIS A 83 -0.04 -6.22 -4.23
C HIS A 83 -0.71 -5.75 -2.92
N SER A 84 -2.05 -5.78 -2.86
CA SER A 84 -2.79 -5.39 -1.64
C SER A 84 -2.45 -6.29 -0.44
N TYR A 85 -2.20 -7.58 -0.69
CA TYR A 85 -1.82 -8.53 0.35
C TYR A 85 -0.41 -8.25 0.89
N SER A 86 0.52 -7.86 0.02
CA SER A 86 1.86 -7.43 0.42
C SER A 86 1.82 -6.19 1.32
N ILE A 87 0.98 -5.20 0.98
CA ILE A 87 0.75 -4.01 1.82
C ILE A 87 0.24 -4.40 3.21
N GLN A 88 -0.78 -5.26 3.27
CA GLN A 88 -1.34 -5.76 4.53
C GLN A 88 -0.29 -6.52 5.35
N SER A 89 0.47 -7.41 4.68
CA SER A 89 1.55 -8.18 5.32
C SER A 89 2.63 -7.28 5.92
N PHE A 90 3.00 -6.21 5.23
CA PHE A 90 3.94 -5.23 5.76
C PHE A 90 3.36 -4.48 6.94
N LEU A 91 2.14 -3.97 6.83
CA LEU A 91 1.50 -3.14 7.86
C LEU A 91 1.41 -3.87 9.21
N ILE A 92 1.08 -5.16 9.23
CA ILE A 92 1.00 -5.94 10.48
C ILE A 92 2.36 -6.20 11.13
N THR A 93 3.47 -6.02 10.42
CA THR A 93 4.82 -6.12 11.01
C THR A 93 5.27 -4.81 11.65
N GLN A 94 4.58 -3.70 11.37
CA GLN A 94 4.97 -2.40 11.86
C GLN A 94 4.55 -2.22 13.32
N LYS A 95 5.47 -1.73 14.14
CA LYS A 95 5.21 -1.37 15.55
C LYS A 95 4.92 0.12 15.65
N GLY A 96 4.09 0.50 16.62
CA GLY A 96 3.84 1.91 16.91
C GLY A 96 3.05 2.63 15.81
N VAL A 97 2.21 1.92 15.08
CA VAL A 97 1.27 2.51 14.12
C VAL A 97 0.13 3.16 14.91
N LYS A 98 -0.01 4.48 14.78
CA LYS A 98 -1.10 5.28 15.35
C LYS A 98 -2.31 5.25 14.42
N ASP A 99 -2.07 5.43 13.11
CA ASP A 99 -3.10 5.39 12.07
C ASP A 99 -2.51 4.98 10.72
N PHE A 100 -3.37 4.61 9.77
CA PHE A 100 -2.95 4.33 8.40
C PHE A 100 -4.07 4.62 7.41
N TYR A 101 -3.70 4.99 6.20
CA TYR A 101 -4.61 5.33 5.10
C TYR A 101 -4.24 4.53 3.86
N SER A 102 -5.24 3.85 3.30
CA SER A 102 -5.10 3.11 2.04
C SER A 102 -5.05 4.06 0.84
N GLU A 103 -4.54 3.58 -0.30
CA GLU A 103 -4.52 4.33 -1.56
C GLU A 103 -5.89 4.95 -1.91
N THR A 104 -6.97 4.23 -1.63
CA THR A 104 -8.34 4.68 -1.91
C THR A 104 -8.73 5.88 -1.04
N GLU A 105 -8.35 5.90 0.23
CA GLU A 105 -8.60 7.02 1.14
C GLU A 105 -7.78 8.25 0.74
N LEU A 106 -6.55 8.05 0.26
CA LEU A 106 -5.65 9.12 -0.17
C LEU A 106 -6.02 9.73 -1.53
N ALA A 107 -6.99 9.17 -2.27
CA ALA A 107 -7.30 9.58 -3.63
C ALA A 107 -7.71 11.06 -3.78
N LYS A 108 -8.22 11.69 -2.71
CA LYS A 108 -8.68 13.09 -2.71
C LYS A 108 -7.75 14.04 -1.96
N GLU A 109 -6.65 13.53 -1.40
CA GLU A 109 -5.74 14.32 -0.55
C GLU A 109 -4.70 15.13 -1.33
N GLY A 110 -4.77 15.10 -2.68
CA GLY A 110 -3.94 15.91 -3.56
C GLY A 110 -2.45 15.58 -3.51
N TYR A 111 -2.08 14.32 -3.27
CA TYR A 111 -0.70 13.84 -3.43
C TYR A 111 -0.24 13.97 -4.88
N VAL A 112 0.99 14.40 -5.10
CA VAL A 112 1.62 14.37 -6.43
C VAL A 112 1.89 12.92 -6.82
N ARG A 113 2.44 12.16 -5.88
CA ARG A 113 2.54 10.71 -5.99
C ARG A 113 1.77 10.04 -4.85
N ARG A 114 0.51 9.68 -5.12
CA ARG A 114 -0.32 8.97 -4.14
C ARG A 114 0.33 7.63 -3.77
N PRO A 115 0.72 7.43 -2.51
CA PRO A 115 1.34 6.18 -2.08
C PRO A 115 0.33 5.03 -2.01
N ASP A 116 0.84 3.79 -2.06
CA ASP A 116 0.03 2.59 -1.87
C ASP A 116 -0.55 2.50 -0.46
N LEU A 117 0.18 3.02 0.53
CA LEU A 117 -0.22 3.13 1.93
C LEU A 117 0.48 4.34 2.57
N LEU A 118 -0.23 5.07 3.41
CA LEU A 118 0.36 6.05 4.33
C LEU A 118 0.23 5.53 5.76
N ILE A 119 1.33 5.48 6.50
CA ILE A 119 1.36 5.14 7.92
C ILE A 119 1.66 6.40 8.71
N ILE A 120 0.94 6.63 9.79
CA ILE A 120 1.28 7.62 10.81
C ILE A 120 1.69 6.85 12.06
N ASN A 121 2.91 7.05 12.53
CA ASN A 121 3.40 6.40 13.74
C ASN A 121 3.04 7.19 15.02
N ASN A 122 3.37 6.64 16.18
CA ASN A 122 3.09 7.28 17.48
C ASN A 122 3.82 8.62 17.71
N GLN A 123 4.77 8.98 16.84
CA GLN A 123 5.50 10.25 16.87
C GLN A 123 4.97 11.22 15.81
N ASP A 124 3.80 10.92 15.22
CA ASP A 124 3.16 11.67 14.14
C ASP A 124 3.98 11.73 12.82
N VAL A 125 4.99 10.86 12.67
CA VAL A 125 5.77 10.74 11.44
C VAL A 125 4.93 10.07 10.37
N LYS A 126 4.87 10.72 9.20
CA LYS A 126 4.09 10.29 8.03
C LYS A 126 4.97 9.48 7.07
N ILE A 127 4.73 8.20 6.97
CA ILE A 127 5.52 7.25 6.21
C ILE A 127 4.74 6.80 4.99
N ALA A 128 5.16 7.23 3.79
CA ALA A 128 4.63 6.68 2.55
C ALA A 128 5.21 5.27 2.31
N VAL A 129 4.40 4.36 1.79
CA VAL A 129 4.84 2.99 1.45
C VAL A 129 4.46 2.71 0.00
N GLU A 130 5.43 2.23 -0.76
CA GLU A 130 5.28 1.76 -2.15
C GLU A 130 5.68 0.28 -2.22
N VAL A 131 4.86 -0.55 -2.87
CA VAL A 131 5.14 -1.97 -3.08
C VAL A 131 5.47 -2.23 -4.55
N GLU A 132 6.69 -2.66 -4.81
CA GLU A 132 7.18 -2.92 -6.15
C GLU A 132 7.38 -4.43 -6.37
N LEU A 133 6.35 -5.04 -6.96
CA LEU A 133 6.37 -6.48 -7.27
C LEU A 133 7.14 -6.79 -8.56
N THR A 134 7.25 -5.81 -9.46
CA THR A 134 7.92 -5.93 -10.75
C THR A 134 8.69 -4.66 -11.07
N GLN A 135 9.73 -4.80 -11.87
CA GLN A 135 10.48 -3.65 -12.35
C GLN A 135 9.60 -2.76 -13.23
N LYS A 136 9.58 -1.46 -12.94
CA LYS A 136 8.94 -0.44 -13.75
C LYS A 136 9.91 0.15 -14.77
N ASP A 137 9.39 0.82 -15.78
CA ASP A 137 10.16 1.65 -16.69
C ASP A 137 10.91 2.76 -15.93
N VAL A 138 12.14 3.06 -16.37
CA VAL A 138 13.04 4.04 -15.72
C VAL A 138 12.39 5.43 -15.60
N ASN A 139 11.66 5.87 -16.63
CA ASN A 139 11.02 7.17 -16.62
C ASN A 139 9.94 7.22 -15.52
N ARG A 140 9.20 6.13 -15.35
CA ARG A 140 8.19 5.99 -14.32
C ARG A 140 8.80 5.95 -12.93
N ILE A 141 9.97 5.33 -12.76
CA ILE A 141 10.69 5.32 -11.48
C ILE A 141 11.04 6.76 -11.10
N TYR A 142 11.70 7.52 -11.98
CA TYR A 142 12.05 8.91 -11.69
C TYR A 142 10.82 9.81 -11.50
N TYR A 143 9.77 9.62 -12.29
CA TYR A 143 8.51 10.35 -12.11
C TYR A 143 7.92 10.15 -10.70
N ASN A 144 7.94 8.90 -10.20
CA ASN A 144 7.48 8.59 -8.85
C ASN A 144 8.40 9.19 -7.77
N LEU A 145 9.72 9.08 -7.93
CA LEU A 145 10.69 9.66 -6.99
C LEU A 145 10.53 11.18 -6.88
N HIS A 146 10.32 11.88 -8.00
CA HIS A 146 10.00 13.30 -8.02
C HIS A 146 8.70 13.62 -7.30
N GLY A 147 7.64 12.84 -7.56
CA GLY A 147 6.36 13.04 -6.90
C GLY A 147 6.46 12.93 -5.38
N HIS A 148 7.24 11.97 -4.87
CA HIS A 148 7.50 11.84 -3.44
C HIS A 148 8.37 13.00 -2.89
N ALA A 149 9.36 13.48 -3.64
CA ALA A 149 10.14 14.65 -3.25
C ALA A 149 9.25 15.90 -3.14
N ASP A 150 8.34 16.10 -4.08
CA ASP A 150 7.36 17.20 -4.05
C ASP A 150 6.38 17.07 -2.86
N ASP A 151 5.90 15.87 -2.57
CA ASP A 151 5.00 15.62 -1.43
C ASP A 151 5.72 15.80 -0.08
N TRP A 152 7.00 15.44 0.00
CA TRP A 152 7.84 15.72 1.15
C TRP A 152 8.06 17.23 1.36
N GLN A 153 8.40 17.97 0.31
CA GLN A 153 8.56 19.44 0.38
C GLN A 153 7.27 20.14 0.84
N LYS A 154 6.11 19.56 0.51
CA LYS A 154 4.79 20.06 0.96
C LYS A 154 4.40 19.58 2.35
N GLY A 155 5.25 18.82 3.06
CA GLY A 155 4.98 18.27 4.39
C GLY A 155 3.88 17.21 4.43
N LYS A 156 3.58 16.57 3.29
CA LYS A 156 2.59 15.49 3.22
C LYS A 156 3.13 14.16 3.67
N ILE A 157 4.43 13.94 3.51
CA ILE A 157 5.18 12.78 3.99
C ILE A 157 6.49 13.23 4.60
N ASP A 158 7.05 12.42 5.51
CA ASP A 158 8.39 12.63 6.07
C ASP A 158 9.43 11.79 5.34
N TYR A 159 9.07 10.57 4.95
CA TYR A 159 9.88 9.72 4.09
C TYR A 159 9.03 8.65 3.40
N VAL A 160 9.62 7.95 2.44
CA VAL A 160 8.99 6.85 1.70
C VAL A 160 9.80 5.57 1.84
N ILE A 161 9.09 4.46 2.06
CA ILE A 161 9.65 3.10 2.05
C ILE A 161 9.21 2.41 0.77
N TYR A 162 10.17 1.99 -0.04
CA TYR A 162 9.93 1.09 -1.16
C TYR A 162 10.18 -0.36 -0.73
N LEU A 163 9.19 -1.21 -0.92
CA LEU A 163 9.22 -2.63 -0.59
C LEU A 163 9.36 -3.46 -1.86
N PHE A 164 10.35 -4.32 -1.89
CA PHE A 164 10.65 -5.17 -3.04
C PHE A 164 10.57 -6.65 -2.67
N THR A 165 9.97 -7.45 -3.55
CA THR A 165 9.99 -8.91 -3.45
C THR A 165 11.17 -9.53 -4.22
N SER A 166 11.89 -8.75 -5.04
CA SER A 166 13.04 -9.18 -5.84
C SER A 166 14.27 -8.34 -5.52
N GLU A 167 15.39 -8.99 -5.24
CA GLU A 167 16.67 -8.33 -4.98
C GLU A 167 17.16 -7.55 -6.21
N SER A 168 17.01 -8.13 -7.41
CA SER A 168 17.44 -7.46 -8.64
C SER A 168 16.65 -6.18 -8.92
N VAL A 169 15.35 -6.16 -8.60
CA VAL A 169 14.53 -4.94 -8.74
C VAL A 169 14.96 -3.91 -7.70
N LEU A 170 15.20 -4.31 -6.45
CA LEU A 170 15.70 -3.43 -5.39
C LEU A 170 17.02 -2.78 -5.81
N SER A 171 18.02 -3.56 -6.21
CA SER A 171 19.34 -3.05 -6.64
C SER A 171 19.21 -2.07 -7.81
N HIS A 172 18.34 -2.37 -8.77
CA HIS A 172 18.11 -1.46 -9.90
C HIS A 172 17.52 -0.10 -9.46
N TYR A 173 16.58 -0.10 -8.49
CA TYR A 173 16.03 1.16 -7.95
C TYR A 173 17.08 1.94 -7.16
N GLN A 174 17.96 1.26 -6.39
CA GLN A 174 19.05 1.90 -5.67
C GLN A 174 20.05 2.55 -6.64
N GLU A 175 20.47 1.83 -7.70
CA GLU A 175 21.35 2.37 -8.73
C GLU A 175 20.78 3.62 -9.41
N LEU A 176 19.48 3.65 -9.68
CA LEU A 176 18.81 4.81 -10.26
C LEU A 176 18.70 5.96 -9.26
N TYR A 177 18.40 5.66 -8.01
CA TYR A 177 18.29 6.66 -6.95
C TYR A 177 19.62 7.37 -6.68
N GLU A 178 20.73 6.65 -6.69
CA GLU A 178 22.08 7.20 -6.43
C GLU A 178 22.61 8.10 -7.55
N LYS A 179 22.00 8.08 -8.75
CA LYS A 179 22.43 8.95 -9.85
C LYS A 179 22.20 10.42 -9.53
N ASN A 180 23.12 11.27 -9.99
CA ASN A 180 23.01 12.71 -9.92
C ASN A 180 23.55 13.33 -11.24
N PRO A 181 22.76 14.11 -11.98
CA PRO A 181 21.36 14.50 -11.71
C PRO A 181 20.35 13.42 -12.11
N TRP A 182 19.14 13.49 -11.53
CA TRP A 182 17.99 12.72 -12.01
C TRP A 182 17.39 13.35 -13.26
N PRO A 183 16.96 12.57 -14.26
CA PRO A 183 16.12 13.09 -15.34
C PRO A 183 14.77 13.50 -14.78
N LYS A 184 14.33 14.73 -15.08
CA LYS A 184 13.02 15.25 -14.66
C LYS A 184 11.96 14.90 -15.69
N PHE A 185 10.82 14.37 -15.21
CA PHE A 185 9.67 14.01 -16.03
C PHE A 185 8.41 14.72 -15.54
N THR A 186 7.53 15.05 -16.48
CA THR A 186 6.19 15.58 -16.19
C THR A 186 5.14 14.83 -16.99
N SER A 187 3.92 14.82 -16.48
CA SER A 187 2.75 14.32 -17.18
C SER A 187 1.72 15.46 -17.21
N PRO A 188 1.44 16.08 -18.37
CA PRO A 188 0.56 17.25 -18.48
C PRO A 188 -0.88 16.96 -18.01
N ASP A 189 -1.35 15.75 -18.19
CA ASP A 189 -2.69 15.29 -17.84
C ASP A 189 -2.73 14.40 -16.58
N GLY A 190 -1.60 14.28 -15.87
CA GLY A 190 -1.45 13.36 -14.74
C GLY A 190 -1.45 11.88 -15.12
N ASN A 191 -1.55 11.55 -16.41
CA ASN A 191 -1.54 10.17 -16.89
C ASN A 191 -0.10 9.67 -17.04
N ILE A 192 0.24 8.66 -16.26
CA ILE A 192 1.58 8.06 -16.25
C ILE A 192 2.01 7.48 -17.62
N ARG A 193 1.08 7.31 -18.57
CA ARG A 193 1.38 6.88 -19.93
C ARG A 193 1.89 8.03 -20.82
N HIS A 194 1.67 9.28 -20.39
CA HIS A 194 2.05 10.49 -21.13
C HIS A 194 3.20 11.23 -20.45
N ILE A 195 4.14 10.46 -19.87
CA ILE A 195 5.33 11.02 -19.22
C ILE A 195 6.32 11.48 -20.29
N SER A 196 6.75 12.74 -20.20
CA SER A 196 7.80 13.31 -21.06
C SER A 196 8.93 13.91 -20.25
N ARG A 197 10.17 13.79 -20.76
CA ARG A 197 11.34 14.41 -20.12
C ARG A 197 11.32 15.91 -20.33
N THR A 198 11.47 16.67 -19.23
CA THR A 198 11.42 18.14 -19.25
C THR A 198 12.71 18.80 -18.75
N GLY A 199 13.67 18.01 -18.29
CA GLY A 199 14.93 18.58 -17.78
C GLY A 199 15.70 17.62 -16.89
N SER A 200 16.40 18.17 -15.92
CA SER A 200 17.13 17.46 -14.87
C SER A 200 16.79 18.04 -13.49
N PHE A 201 17.05 17.25 -12.45
CA PHE A 201 16.81 17.59 -11.05
C PHE A 201 18.03 17.18 -10.23
N ASP A 202 18.49 18.06 -9.38
CA ASP A 202 19.54 17.76 -8.42
C ASP A 202 18.95 17.07 -7.16
N PRO A 203 19.20 15.77 -6.94
CA PRO A 203 18.66 15.04 -5.82
C PRO A 203 19.47 15.21 -4.52
N THR A 204 20.52 16.02 -4.49
CA THR A 204 21.44 16.12 -3.33
C THR A 204 20.69 16.35 -2.02
N HIS A 205 19.68 17.23 -2.03
CA HIS A 205 18.88 17.51 -0.84
C HIS A 205 18.00 16.31 -0.42
N VAL A 206 17.46 15.58 -1.39
CA VAL A 206 16.67 14.35 -1.17
C VAL A 206 17.54 13.24 -0.56
N HIS A 207 18.77 13.07 -1.10
CA HIS A 207 19.74 12.09 -0.61
C HIS A 207 20.21 12.42 0.81
N SER A 208 20.60 13.67 1.06
CA SER A 208 21.08 14.09 2.38
C SER A 208 20.03 13.99 3.48
N HIS A 209 18.74 14.15 3.13
CA HIS A 209 17.62 13.95 4.07
C HIS A 209 17.32 12.47 4.31
N GLY A 210 17.72 11.57 3.41
CA GLY A 210 17.36 10.15 3.48
C GLY A 210 15.86 9.91 3.23
N LEU A 211 15.28 10.69 2.30
CA LEU A 211 13.84 10.64 1.99
C LEU A 211 13.39 9.23 1.60
N VAL A 212 14.21 8.47 0.85
CA VAL A 212 13.84 7.16 0.32
C VAL A 212 14.58 6.05 1.05
N LYS A 213 13.84 5.04 1.49
CA LYS A 213 14.37 3.80 2.08
C LYS A 213 13.95 2.61 1.22
N PHE A 214 14.89 1.75 0.91
CA PHE A 214 14.67 0.55 0.11
C PHE A 214 14.78 -0.69 0.99
N HIS A 215 13.75 -1.54 0.98
CA HIS A 215 13.72 -2.73 1.81
C HIS A 215 13.34 -3.97 0.98
N ARG A 216 14.12 -5.02 1.14
CA ARG A 216 13.70 -6.36 0.75
C ARG A 216 12.60 -6.82 1.70
N PHE A 217 11.51 -7.30 1.16
CA PHE A 217 10.36 -7.73 1.94
C PHE A 217 9.79 -9.04 1.38
N GLU A 218 9.51 -9.97 2.27
CA GLU A 218 8.82 -11.21 1.94
C GLU A 218 7.42 -11.17 2.56
N PRO A 219 6.36 -11.01 1.74
CA PRO A 219 5.00 -11.04 2.24
C PRO A 219 4.67 -12.42 2.79
N TYR A 220 3.75 -12.48 3.75
CA TYR A 220 3.21 -13.75 4.19
C TYR A 220 2.64 -14.53 3.00
N ALA A 221 2.68 -15.85 3.07
CA ALA A 221 2.10 -16.69 2.02
C ALA A 221 0.58 -16.44 1.93
N LEU A 222 0.11 -16.13 0.74
CA LEU A 222 -1.30 -15.95 0.44
C LEU A 222 -2.01 -17.29 0.34
#